data_168b045c693be813b86dc9462c212f85
#
_entry.id   168b045c693be813b86dc9462c212f85
#
_cell.length_a   1.000
_cell.length_b   1.000
_cell.length_c   1.000
_cell.angle_alpha   90.00
_cell.angle_beta   90.00
_cell.angle_gamma   90.00
#
_symmetry.space_group_name_H-M   'P 1'
#
loop_
_entity.id
_entity.type
_entity.pdbx_description
1 polymer ?
#
loop_
_entity_poly.entity_id
_entity_poly.type
_entity_poly.pdbx_seq_one_letter_code
_entity_poly.pdbx_strand_id
1 'polypeptide(L)'
;VLFRSLIIKNKVDIMATTPTYVSNIIDLPQLKKAISQIKVFDFGAEAFPPALYEKIRSVNSDAYIMNGYGPTEATISCTMKVIDNNKKITIGIPNANVKAYIVDKDNKLLPDGESGELVIAGLGVGRGYVKLPEKTSAVFIKINGEKAYKTGDLAKINEDGEIEFFGRIDNQIKLRGLRIELGEIEEVINSFDGVITSVTESEE
;
A
#
# COMPACT_ATOMS: atom_id res chain seq x y z
N VAL A 1 -6.36 -20.83 -17.76
CA VAL A 1 -6.84 -22.20 -17.42
C VAL A 1 -6.23 -22.67 -16.11
N LEU A 2 -4.90 -22.59 -15.92
CA LEU A 2 -4.21 -23.12 -14.75
C LEU A 2 -4.66 -22.47 -13.44
N PHE A 3 -4.72 -21.13 -13.37
CA PHE A 3 -5.09 -20.38 -12.16
C PHE A 3 -6.49 -20.76 -11.65
N ARG A 4 -7.53 -20.77 -12.53
CA ARG A 4 -8.88 -21.22 -12.20
C ARG A 4 -8.89 -22.65 -11.63
N SER A 5 -8.17 -23.54 -12.30
CA SER A 5 -8.12 -24.94 -11.90
C SER A 5 -7.46 -25.12 -10.55
N LEU A 6 -6.40 -24.35 -10.25
CA LEU A 6 -5.72 -24.38 -8.95
C LEU A 6 -6.65 -23.89 -7.83
N ILE A 7 -7.35 -22.77 -8.01
CA ILE A 7 -8.29 -22.25 -7.01
C ILE A 7 -9.39 -23.29 -6.71
N ILE A 8 -10.05 -23.81 -7.75
CA ILE A 8 -11.18 -24.74 -7.58
C ILE A 8 -10.69 -26.07 -6.99
N LYS A 9 -9.63 -26.68 -7.55
CA LYS A 9 -9.10 -27.98 -7.12
C LYS A 9 -8.62 -27.97 -5.68
N ASN A 10 -7.93 -26.88 -5.27
CA ASN A 10 -7.36 -26.78 -3.94
C ASN A 10 -8.30 -26.09 -2.93
N LYS A 11 -9.53 -25.74 -3.34
CA LYS A 11 -10.51 -25.05 -2.49
C LYS A 11 -9.90 -23.85 -1.76
N VAL A 12 -9.27 -22.97 -2.54
CA VAL A 12 -8.59 -21.79 -1.98
C VAL A 12 -9.61 -20.87 -1.33
N ASP A 13 -9.43 -20.59 -0.05
CA ASP A 13 -10.30 -19.74 0.75
C ASP A 13 -9.80 -18.28 0.80
N ILE A 14 -8.48 -18.06 0.77
CA ILE A 14 -7.87 -16.74 0.92
C ILE A 14 -7.04 -16.43 -0.32
N MET A 15 -7.21 -15.20 -0.82
CA MET A 15 -6.45 -14.69 -1.95
C MET A 15 -5.81 -13.36 -1.58
N ALA A 16 -4.50 -13.40 -1.31
CA ALA A 16 -3.69 -12.19 -1.13
C ALA A 16 -3.15 -11.72 -2.49
N THR A 17 -3.44 -10.48 -2.89
CA THR A 17 -3.12 -9.97 -4.23
C THR A 17 -3.27 -8.46 -4.32
N THR A 18 -2.95 -7.89 -5.50
CA THR A 18 -3.20 -6.47 -5.77
C THR A 18 -4.62 -6.24 -6.32
N PRO A 19 -5.22 -5.06 -6.09
CA PRO A 19 -6.50 -4.68 -6.68
C PRO A 19 -6.51 -4.78 -8.21
N THR A 20 -5.45 -4.31 -8.86
CA THR A 20 -5.31 -4.36 -10.33
C THR A 20 -5.40 -5.79 -10.87
N TYR A 21 -4.78 -6.76 -10.18
CA TYR A 21 -4.84 -8.15 -10.62
C TYR A 21 -6.28 -8.69 -10.65
N VAL A 22 -7.04 -8.47 -9.56
CA VAL A 22 -8.45 -8.92 -9.51
C VAL A 22 -9.32 -8.14 -10.49
N SER A 23 -9.12 -6.83 -10.64
CA SER A 23 -9.83 -6.01 -11.62
C SER A 23 -9.70 -6.56 -13.04
N ASN A 24 -8.53 -7.07 -13.41
CA ASN A 24 -8.28 -7.62 -14.74
C ASN A 24 -8.91 -9.00 -14.98
N ILE A 25 -9.23 -9.75 -13.93
CA ILE A 25 -9.70 -11.12 -14.06
C ILE A 25 -11.18 -11.32 -13.66
N ILE A 26 -11.75 -10.40 -12.89
CA ILE A 26 -13.08 -10.57 -12.29
C ILE A 26 -14.21 -10.64 -13.33
N ASP A 27 -14.04 -9.94 -14.44
CA ASP A 27 -15.03 -9.91 -15.54
C ASP A 27 -14.91 -11.12 -16.49
N LEU A 28 -13.89 -11.98 -16.31
CA LEU A 28 -13.68 -13.14 -17.14
C LEU A 28 -14.68 -14.26 -16.78
N PRO A 29 -15.62 -14.65 -17.68
CA PRO A 29 -16.68 -15.61 -17.37
C PRO A 29 -16.16 -16.94 -16.81
N GLN A 30 -15.02 -17.40 -17.33
CA GLN A 30 -14.38 -18.65 -16.91
C GLN A 30 -13.81 -18.61 -15.49
N LEU A 31 -13.63 -17.43 -14.87
CA LEU A 31 -13.10 -17.26 -13.52
C LEU A 31 -14.19 -17.00 -12.47
N LYS A 32 -15.40 -16.65 -12.86
CA LYS A 32 -16.49 -16.33 -11.92
C LYS A 32 -16.66 -17.40 -10.83
N LYS A 33 -16.70 -18.68 -11.23
CA LYS A 33 -16.82 -19.79 -10.26
C LYS A 33 -15.63 -19.89 -9.30
N ALA A 34 -14.43 -19.57 -9.75
CA ALA A 34 -13.25 -19.58 -8.88
C ALA A 34 -13.27 -18.41 -7.90
N ILE A 35 -13.64 -17.22 -8.38
CA ILE A 35 -13.73 -16.01 -7.58
C ILE A 35 -14.86 -16.11 -6.54
N SER A 36 -16.02 -16.70 -6.91
CA SER A 36 -17.16 -16.83 -6.00
C SER A 36 -16.92 -17.79 -4.81
N GLN A 37 -15.88 -18.60 -4.83
CA GLN A 37 -15.54 -19.48 -3.70
C GLN A 37 -14.52 -18.88 -2.71
N ILE A 38 -13.84 -17.78 -3.08
CA ILE A 38 -12.87 -17.12 -2.22
C ILE A 38 -13.61 -16.49 -1.03
N LYS A 39 -13.22 -16.84 0.18
CA LYS A 39 -13.83 -16.29 1.40
C LYS A 39 -13.21 -14.96 1.82
N VAL A 40 -11.91 -14.76 1.53
CA VAL A 40 -11.19 -13.57 1.93
C VAL A 40 -10.34 -13.09 0.76
N PHE A 41 -10.54 -11.84 0.37
CA PHE A 41 -9.62 -11.09 -0.48
C PHE A 41 -8.78 -10.18 0.42
N ASP A 42 -7.47 -10.38 0.42
CA ASP A 42 -6.49 -9.56 1.13
C ASP A 42 -5.73 -8.72 0.09
N PHE A 43 -6.11 -7.47 -0.02
CA PHE A 43 -5.53 -6.53 -0.99
C PHE A 43 -4.43 -5.69 -0.34
N GLY A 44 -3.38 -5.40 -1.13
CA GLY A 44 -2.31 -4.51 -0.71
C GLY A 44 -1.48 -4.03 -1.89
N ALA A 45 -0.46 -3.25 -1.59
CA ALA A 45 0.53 -2.66 -2.51
C ALA A 45 0.00 -1.58 -3.48
N GLU A 46 -1.31 -1.45 -3.67
CA GLU A 46 -1.95 -0.45 -4.54
C GLU A 46 -3.15 0.16 -3.83
N ALA A 47 -3.59 1.34 -4.29
CA ALA A 47 -4.86 1.92 -3.84
C ALA A 47 -6.03 1.01 -4.25
N PHE A 48 -6.96 0.78 -3.33
CA PHE A 48 -8.14 -0.05 -3.61
C PHE A 48 -9.23 0.77 -4.30
N PRO A 49 -9.59 0.47 -5.57
CA PRO A 49 -10.60 1.23 -6.29
C PRO A 49 -12.01 0.93 -5.76
N PRO A 50 -12.86 1.95 -5.47
CA PRO A 50 -14.25 1.73 -5.03
C PRO A 50 -15.08 0.86 -5.99
N ALA A 51 -14.84 0.98 -7.29
CA ALA A 51 -15.54 0.18 -8.30
C ALA A 51 -15.24 -1.32 -8.19
N LEU A 52 -14.07 -1.70 -7.68
CA LEU A 52 -13.71 -3.11 -7.48
C LEU A 52 -14.55 -3.74 -6.36
N TYR A 53 -14.89 -2.97 -5.32
CA TYR A 53 -15.80 -3.45 -4.27
C TYR A 53 -17.12 -3.95 -4.86
N GLU A 54 -17.77 -3.13 -5.68
CA GLU A 54 -19.06 -3.47 -6.32
C GLU A 54 -18.92 -4.69 -7.23
N LYS A 55 -17.84 -4.76 -7.99
CA LYS A 55 -17.57 -5.92 -8.84
C LYS A 55 -17.40 -7.21 -8.04
N ILE A 56 -16.66 -7.18 -6.95
CA ILE A 56 -16.50 -8.36 -6.07
C ILE A 56 -17.85 -8.73 -5.48
N ARG A 57 -18.61 -7.79 -4.94
CA ARG A 57 -19.93 -8.05 -4.37
C ARG A 57 -20.92 -8.64 -5.37
N SER A 58 -20.83 -8.27 -6.65
CA SER A 58 -21.67 -8.83 -7.72
C SER A 58 -21.38 -10.30 -8.03
N VAL A 59 -20.15 -10.77 -7.76
CA VAL A 59 -19.71 -12.15 -8.03
C VAL A 59 -19.69 -12.99 -6.74
N ASN A 60 -19.41 -12.35 -5.60
CA ASN A 60 -19.26 -12.99 -4.29
C ASN A 60 -19.71 -12.02 -3.19
N SER A 61 -20.98 -12.11 -2.81
CA SER A 61 -21.62 -11.22 -1.82
C SER A 61 -21.03 -11.36 -0.41
N ASP A 62 -20.53 -12.54 -0.08
CA ASP A 62 -20.20 -12.93 1.31
C ASP A 62 -18.71 -12.86 1.61
N ALA A 63 -17.87 -12.58 0.60
CA ALA A 63 -16.43 -12.50 0.80
C ALA A 63 -16.04 -11.37 1.75
N TYR A 64 -15.08 -11.63 2.63
CA TYR A 64 -14.38 -10.56 3.35
C TYR A 64 -13.42 -9.87 2.38
N ILE A 65 -13.46 -8.55 2.36
CA ILE A 65 -12.56 -7.72 1.55
C ILE A 65 -11.70 -6.92 2.50
N MET A 66 -10.39 -7.14 2.46
CA MET A 66 -9.42 -6.48 3.33
C MET A 66 -8.52 -5.59 2.49
N ASN A 67 -8.22 -4.40 3.00
CA ASN A 67 -7.28 -3.46 2.39
C ASN A 67 -6.12 -3.24 3.36
N GLY A 68 -4.98 -3.81 3.04
CA GLY A 68 -3.76 -3.73 3.81
C GLY A 68 -2.79 -2.71 3.23
N TYR A 69 -2.09 -2.01 4.10
CA TYR A 69 -1.05 -1.06 3.75
C TYR A 69 0.22 -1.33 4.56
N GLY A 70 1.35 -1.13 3.92
CA GLY A 70 2.65 -1.08 4.57
C GLY A 70 3.80 -1.18 3.57
N PRO A 71 4.88 -0.42 3.83
CA PRO A 71 6.11 -0.49 3.07
C PRO A 71 6.97 -1.70 3.51
N THR A 72 7.88 -2.12 2.65
CA THR A 72 8.87 -3.17 2.93
C THR A 72 9.69 -2.85 4.19
N GLU A 73 10.02 -1.59 4.39
CA GLU A 73 10.81 -1.06 5.51
C GLU A 73 10.14 -1.25 6.88
N ALA A 74 8.83 -1.50 6.88
CA ALA A 74 8.05 -1.78 8.09
C ALA A 74 7.30 -3.13 8.03
N THR A 75 7.85 -4.08 7.29
CA THR A 75 7.43 -5.50 7.21
C THR A 75 6.03 -5.68 6.60
N ILE A 76 5.84 -5.09 5.41
CA ILE A 76 4.74 -5.33 4.46
C ILE A 76 3.36 -4.87 4.93
N SER A 77 2.84 -5.34 6.06
CA SER A 77 1.47 -5.05 6.50
C SER A 77 1.49 -4.33 7.85
N CYS A 78 1.31 -3.02 7.80
CA CYS A 78 1.32 -2.17 8.98
C CYS A 78 -0.08 -1.82 9.46
N THR A 79 -1.01 -1.67 8.54
CA THR A 79 -2.40 -1.32 8.84
C THR A 79 -3.36 -2.18 8.03
N MET A 80 -4.61 -2.28 8.50
CA MET A 80 -5.63 -3.10 7.85
C MET A 80 -7.02 -2.49 8.01
N LYS A 81 -7.80 -2.53 6.93
CA LYS A 81 -9.22 -2.21 6.90
C LYS A 81 -10.02 -3.38 6.34
N VAL A 82 -11.07 -3.78 7.03
CA VAL A 82 -12.14 -4.61 6.43
C VAL A 82 -13.09 -3.66 5.71
N ILE A 83 -13.22 -3.82 4.39
CA ILE A 83 -14.11 -2.99 3.57
C ILE A 83 -15.51 -3.60 3.59
N ASP A 84 -16.44 -2.93 4.23
CA ASP A 84 -17.85 -3.31 4.35
C ASP A 84 -18.77 -2.54 3.39
N ASN A 85 -18.30 -1.41 2.88
CA ASN A 85 -18.99 -0.59 1.87
C ASN A 85 -17.96 0.18 1.02
N ASN A 86 -18.42 0.83 -0.07
CA ASN A 86 -17.57 1.59 -0.99
C ASN A 86 -17.48 3.09 -0.69
N LYS A 87 -18.12 3.57 0.37
CA LYS A 87 -18.27 5.02 0.61
C LYS A 87 -16.99 5.68 1.10
N LYS A 88 -16.22 4.95 1.93
CA LYS A 88 -14.99 5.48 2.51
C LYS A 88 -13.95 4.36 2.62
N ILE A 89 -13.04 4.33 1.68
CA ILE A 89 -11.95 3.35 1.68
C ILE A 89 -10.73 4.01 2.27
N THR A 90 -10.32 3.54 3.45
CA THR A 90 -9.12 3.94 4.16
C THR A 90 -8.09 2.81 4.12
N ILE A 91 -6.89 3.05 4.60
CA ILE A 91 -5.91 1.98 4.86
C ILE A 91 -6.07 1.42 6.27
N GLY A 92 -7.13 1.80 6.97
CA GLY A 92 -7.55 1.23 8.24
C GLY A 92 -6.77 1.71 9.44
N ILE A 93 -6.63 0.82 10.41
CA ILE A 93 -5.97 1.08 11.69
C ILE A 93 -4.67 0.26 11.79
N PRO A 94 -3.71 0.68 12.64
CA PRO A 94 -2.48 -0.07 12.85
C PRO A 94 -2.74 -1.50 13.36
N ASN A 95 -1.98 -2.45 12.83
CA ASN A 95 -1.95 -3.83 13.31
C ASN A 95 -1.34 -3.92 14.71
N ALA A 96 -1.49 -5.07 15.36
CA ALA A 96 -0.89 -5.33 16.68
C ALA A 96 0.63 -5.06 16.68
N ASN A 97 1.11 -4.34 17.71
CA ASN A 97 2.52 -3.92 17.87
C ASN A 97 3.03 -2.94 16.79
N VAL A 98 2.14 -2.32 16.04
CA VAL A 98 2.42 -1.23 15.12
C VAL A 98 1.77 0.05 15.65
N LYS A 99 2.45 1.18 15.49
CA LYS A 99 1.92 2.52 15.76
C LYS A 99 2.05 3.34 14.49
N ALA A 100 1.05 4.15 14.22
CA ALA A 100 1.05 5.10 13.13
C ALA A 100 0.97 6.53 13.71
N TYR A 101 1.75 7.42 13.15
CA TYR A 101 1.81 8.82 13.51
C TYR A 101 1.71 9.68 12.26
N ILE A 102 1.10 10.85 12.39
CA ILE A 102 1.15 11.89 11.36
C ILE A 102 2.10 12.98 11.84
N VAL A 103 3.04 13.37 11.00
CA VAL A 103 4.04 14.39 11.36
C VAL A 103 4.10 15.50 10.32
N ASP A 104 4.55 16.68 10.77
CA ASP A 104 4.90 17.79 9.92
C ASP A 104 6.32 17.62 9.30
N LYS A 105 6.74 18.61 8.50
CA LYS A 105 8.08 18.64 7.87
C LYS A 105 9.24 18.61 8.87
N ASP A 106 9.02 19.02 10.10
CA ASP A 106 10.02 19.08 11.18
C ASP A 106 9.95 17.81 12.06
N ASN A 107 9.21 16.77 11.65
CA ASN A 107 8.93 15.52 12.34
C ASN A 107 8.21 15.71 13.70
N LYS A 108 7.44 16.79 13.85
CA LYS A 108 6.58 16.98 15.02
C LYS A 108 5.24 16.32 14.78
N LEU A 109 4.72 15.68 15.82
CA LEU A 109 3.40 15.04 15.79
C LEU A 109 2.30 16.07 15.52
N LEU A 110 1.45 15.76 14.57
CA LEU A 110 0.23 16.50 14.29
C LEU A 110 -0.97 15.87 15.02
N PRO A 111 -1.94 16.68 15.43
CA PRO A 111 -3.18 16.16 16.01
C PRO A 111 -4.02 15.43 14.97
N ASP A 112 -4.92 14.55 15.44
CA ASP A 112 -5.85 13.83 14.57
C ASP A 112 -6.70 14.82 13.75
N GLY A 113 -6.94 14.48 12.49
CA GLY A 113 -7.65 15.33 11.53
C GLY A 113 -6.73 16.22 10.69
N GLU A 114 -5.50 16.46 11.10
CA GLU A 114 -4.50 17.17 10.29
C GLU A 114 -3.76 16.22 9.34
N SER A 115 -3.44 16.73 8.14
CA SER A 115 -2.71 15.95 7.11
C SER A 115 -1.20 16.21 7.22
N GLY A 116 -0.42 15.14 7.11
CA GLY A 116 1.04 15.19 7.15
C GLY A 116 1.66 13.88 6.67
N GLU A 117 2.95 13.71 6.89
CA GLU A 117 3.66 12.48 6.53
C GLU A 117 3.28 11.35 7.50
N LEU A 118 2.88 10.20 6.94
CA LEU A 118 2.67 8.99 7.71
C LEU A 118 4.00 8.40 8.17
N VAL A 119 4.10 8.13 9.46
CA VAL A 119 5.27 7.49 10.07
C VAL A 119 4.81 6.23 10.79
N ILE A 120 5.47 5.11 10.49
CA ILE A 120 5.18 3.82 11.12
C ILE A 120 6.26 3.50 12.16
N ALA A 121 5.83 3.13 13.37
CA ALA A 121 6.71 2.68 14.45
C ALA A 121 6.29 1.31 14.97
N GLY A 122 7.18 0.66 15.71
CA GLY A 122 6.91 -0.63 16.33
C GLY A 122 7.88 -1.74 15.90
N LEU A 123 7.54 -2.97 16.29
CA LEU A 123 8.43 -4.12 16.13
C LEU A 123 8.73 -4.50 14.66
N GLY A 124 7.81 -4.15 13.74
CA GLY A 124 7.96 -4.42 12.31
C GLY A 124 8.95 -3.50 11.58
N VAL A 125 9.40 -2.40 12.22
CA VAL A 125 10.31 -1.44 11.57
C VAL A 125 11.69 -2.05 11.36
N GLY A 126 12.12 -2.12 10.10
CA GLY A 126 13.39 -2.67 9.65
C GLY A 126 14.61 -1.99 10.27
N ARG A 127 15.78 -2.59 10.10
CA ARG A 127 17.04 -2.05 10.66
C ARG A 127 17.60 -0.88 9.87
N GLY A 128 17.25 -0.76 8.62
CA GLY A 128 17.75 0.23 7.66
C GLY A 128 18.22 -0.43 6.37
N TYR A 129 18.78 0.37 5.49
CA TYR A 129 19.31 -0.09 4.19
C TYR A 129 20.75 -0.58 4.33
N VAL A 130 21.04 -1.74 3.74
CA VAL A 130 22.37 -2.36 3.80
C VAL A 130 23.39 -1.47 3.10
N LYS A 131 24.48 -1.16 3.81
CA LYS A 131 25.60 -0.31 3.32
C LYS A 131 25.19 1.11 2.87
N LEU A 132 24.00 1.61 3.29
CA LEU A 132 23.51 2.94 2.96
C LEU A 132 23.12 3.71 4.24
N PRO A 133 24.10 4.08 5.09
CA PRO A 133 23.83 4.70 6.38
C PRO A 133 23.16 6.07 6.24
N GLU A 134 23.52 6.87 5.25
CA GLU A 134 22.93 8.18 5.01
C GLU A 134 21.46 8.07 4.60
N LYS A 135 21.13 7.19 3.62
CA LYS A 135 19.73 6.91 3.25
C LYS A 135 18.94 6.35 4.43
N THR A 136 19.58 5.52 5.26
CA THR A 136 18.94 4.98 6.46
C THR A 136 18.60 6.08 7.46
N SER A 137 19.55 6.96 7.80
CA SER A 137 19.32 8.04 8.78
C SER A 137 18.30 9.07 8.31
N ALA A 138 18.12 9.23 7.00
CA ALA A 138 17.14 10.16 6.45
C ALA A 138 15.67 9.72 6.70
N VAL A 139 15.39 8.42 6.72
CA VAL A 139 14.01 7.90 6.80
C VAL A 139 13.73 7.02 8.03
N PHE A 140 14.75 6.42 8.65
CA PHE A 140 14.61 5.70 9.92
C PHE A 140 14.94 6.63 11.07
N ILE A 141 13.92 7.11 11.76
CA ILE A 141 13.98 8.11 12.82
C ILE A 141 13.60 7.52 14.18
N LYS A 142 13.52 8.36 15.20
CA LYS A 142 12.90 8.01 16.49
C LYS A 142 11.73 8.95 16.76
N ILE A 143 10.59 8.37 17.13
CA ILE A 143 9.42 9.10 17.65
C ILE A 143 9.10 8.54 19.02
N ASN A 144 8.96 9.38 20.03
CA ASN A 144 8.69 8.99 21.41
C ASN A 144 9.67 7.92 21.94
N GLY A 145 10.94 7.97 21.51
CA GLY A 145 11.98 7.01 21.89
C GLY A 145 11.96 5.68 21.14
N GLU A 146 10.93 5.41 20.33
CA GLU A 146 10.80 4.20 19.52
C GLU A 146 11.36 4.41 18.11
N LYS A 147 11.87 3.32 17.52
CA LYS A 147 12.29 3.33 16.12
C LYS A 147 11.07 3.45 15.22
N ALA A 148 11.18 4.33 14.23
CA ALA A 148 10.11 4.63 13.30
C ALA A 148 10.64 4.80 11.88
N TYR A 149 9.78 4.60 10.90
CA TYR A 149 10.06 4.76 9.47
C TYR A 149 9.15 5.82 8.87
N LYS A 150 9.73 6.82 8.24
CA LYS A 150 9.06 7.84 7.43
C LYS A 150 8.68 7.23 6.10
N THR A 151 7.39 7.16 5.81
CA THR A 151 6.90 6.43 4.64
C THR A 151 7.00 7.23 3.34
N GLY A 152 7.06 8.56 3.43
CA GLY A 152 6.89 9.47 2.30
C GLY A 152 5.45 9.52 1.78
N ASP A 153 4.50 8.98 2.52
CA ASP A 153 3.08 8.99 2.17
C ASP A 153 2.35 10.11 2.91
N LEU A 154 1.49 10.85 2.21
CA LEU A 154 0.61 11.85 2.78
C LEU A 154 -0.65 11.18 3.34
N ALA A 155 -0.96 11.40 4.60
CA ALA A 155 -2.10 10.79 5.27
C ALA A 155 -2.65 11.68 6.38
N LYS A 156 -3.80 11.30 6.93
CA LYS A 156 -4.33 11.81 8.20
C LYS A 156 -5.05 10.70 8.96
N ILE A 157 -5.15 10.84 10.28
CA ILE A 157 -6.05 10.02 11.10
C ILE A 157 -7.39 10.73 11.20
N ASN A 158 -8.47 10.05 10.83
CA ASN A 158 -9.81 10.63 10.86
C ASN A 158 -10.50 10.43 12.23
N GLU A 159 -11.73 10.92 12.35
CA GLU A 159 -12.54 10.86 13.59
C GLU A 159 -12.82 9.42 14.05
N ASP A 160 -12.81 8.45 13.15
CA ASP A 160 -12.98 7.02 13.44
C ASP A 160 -11.67 6.34 13.88
N GLY A 161 -10.56 7.07 13.93
CA GLY A 161 -9.22 6.55 14.21
C GLY A 161 -8.59 5.80 13.04
N GLU A 162 -9.18 5.86 11.85
CA GLU A 162 -8.67 5.23 10.64
C GLU A 162 -7.76 6.17 9.85
N ILE A 163 -6.80 5.61 9.14
CA ILE A 163 -5.84 6.35 8.34
C ILE A 163 -6.37 6.53 6.92
N GLU A 164 -6.58 7.78 6.52
CA GLU A 164 -6.89 8.19 5.16
C GLU A 164 -5.58 8.47 4.42
N PHE A 165 -5.39 7.79 3.29
CA PHE A 165 -4.21 7.91 2.43
C PHE A 165 -4.50 8.87 1.26
N PHE A 166 -3.60 9.82 1.02
CA PHE A 166 -3.75 10.85 -0.03
C PHE A 166 -2.70 10.78 -1.13
N GLY A 167 -1.87 9.73 -1.14
CA GLY A 167 -0.80 9.57 -2.12
C GLY A 167 0.58 9.82 -1.55
N ARG A 168 1.55 10.00 -2.45
CA ARG A 168 2.95 10.22 -2.10
C ARG A 168 3.26 11.71 -1.96
N ILE A 169 4.18 12.02 -1.03
CA ILE A 169 4.78 13.36 -0.90
C ILE A 169 5.91 13.55 -1.92
N ASP A 170 6.56 12.46 -2.31
CA ASP A 170 7.66 12.41 -3.26
C ASP A 170 7.20 11.92 -4.67
N ASN A 171 8.14 11.81 -5.59
CA ASN A 171 7.89 11.39 -6.98
C ASN A 171 7.89 9.86 -7.16
N GLN A 172 7.83 9.08 -6.09
CA GLN A 172 7.76 7.63 -6.18
C GLN A 172 6.37 7.20 -6.64
N ILE A 173 6.32 6.23 -7.55
CA ILE A 173 5.06 5.69 -8.06
C ILE A 173 4.92 4.19 -7.75
N LYS A 174 3.68 3.71 -7.78
CA LYS A 174 3.35 2.29 -7.74
C LYS A 174 2.73 1.89 -9.07
N LEU A 175 3.43 1.09 -9.86
CA LEU A 175 2.96 0.62 -11.15
C LEU A 175 2.83 -0.91 -11.13
N ARG A 176 1.62 -1.42 -11.23
CA ARG A 176 1.31 -2.88 -11.21
C ARG A 176 1.92 -3.61 -10.00
N GLY A 177 1.86 -2.97 -8.83
CA GLY A 177 2.41 -3.48 -7.57
C GLY A 177 3.93 -3.30 -7.41
N LEU A 178 4.63 -2.77 -8.41
CA LEU A 178 6.05 -2.44 -8.34
C LEU A 178 6.23 -1.02 -7.81
N ARG A 179 7.18 -0.85 -6.89
CA ARG A 179 7.62 0.44 -6.37
C ARG A 179 8.73 0.98 -7.26
N ILE A 180 8.52 2.12 -7.88
CA ILE A 180 9.42 2.72 -8.85
C ILE A 180 9.82 4.11 -8.35
N GLU A 181 11.13 4.31 -8.22
CA GLU A 181 11.75 5.61 -7.97
C GLU A 181 12.01 6.29 -9.32
N LEU A 182 11.24 7.31 -9.67
CA LEU A 182 11.46 8.02 -10.95
C LEU A 182 12.87 8.61 -11.04
N GLY A 183 13.41 9.07 -9.90
CA GLY A 183 14.77 9.59 -9.82
C GLY A 183 15.87 8.56 -10.16
N GLU A 184 15.65 7.25 -9.93
CA GLU A 184 16.63 6.22 -10.36
C GLU A 184 16.68 6.10 -11.88
N ILE A 185 15.52 6.25 -12.54
CA ILE A 185 15.44 6.24 -14.01
C ILE A 185 16.17 7.46 -14.55
N GLU A 186 15.93 8.64 -13.97
CA GLU A 186 16.59 9.88 -14.34
C GLU A 186 18.11 9.81 -14.16
N GLU A 187 18.58 9.24 -13.05
CA GLU A 187 20.01 9.07 -12.78
C GLU A 187 20.68 8.19 -13.86
N VAL A 188 20.03 7.09 -14.22
CA VAL A 188 20.53 6.22 -15.30
C VAL A 188 20.56 6.97 -16.62
N ILE A 189 19.49 7.66 -17.01
CA ILE A 189 19.44 8.42 -18.27
C ILE A 189 20.52 9.53 -18.30
N ASN A 190 20.67 10.26 -17.19
CA ASN A 190 21.66 11.34 -17.06
C ASN A 190 23.11 10.84 -17.07
N SER A 191 23.33 9.52 -16.86
CA SER A 191 24.66 8.93 -16.94
C SER A 191 25.19 8.72 -18.38
N PHE A 192 24.34 8.87 -19.40
CA PHE A 192 24.74 8.72 -20.79
C PHE A 192 25.38 10.01 -21.32
N ASP A 193 26.46 9.85 -22.08
CA ASP A 193 27.17 10.95 -22.72
C ASP A 193 26.23 11.76 -23.64
N GLY A 194 26.24 13.07 -23.46
CA GLY A 194 25.41 14.01 -24.21
C GLY A 194 24.05 14.30 -23.63
N VAL A 195 23.63 13.62 -22.55
CA VAL A 195 22.44 13.99 -21.78
C VAL A 195 22.81 15.03 -20.73
N ILE A 196 22.13 16.18 -20.75
CA ILE A 196 22.37 17.25 -19.78
C ILE A 196 21.43 17.09 -18.58
N THR A 197 20.18 16.75 -18.82
CA THR A 197 19.16 16.49 -17.80
C THR A 197 18.01 15.67 -18.38
N SER A 198 17.34 14.89 -17.55
CA SER A 198 16.10 14.18 -17.88
C SER A 198 15.08 14.39 -16.79
N VAL A 199 13.80 14.31 -17.15
CA VAL A 199 12.66 14.30 -16.24
C VAL A 199 11.78 13.12 -16.64
N THR A 200 11.35 12.36 -15.64
CA THR A 200 10.49 11.19 -15.85
C THR A 200 9.13 11.47 -15.23
N GLU A 201 8.08 11.21 -15.99
CA GLU A 201 6.69 11.33 -15.54
C GLU A 201 5.97 10.00 -15.78
N SER A 202 4.94 9.72 -14.99
CA SER A 202 4.02 8.61 -15.24
C SER A 202 2.75 9.16 -15.87
N GLU A 203 2.31 8.56 -16.98
CA GLU A 203 0.96 8.75 -17.52
C GLU A 203 0.05 7.63 -16.97
N GLU A 204 -1.17 8.03 -16.53
CA GLU A 204 -2.23 7.11 -16.07
C GLU A 204 -2.96 6.42 -17.25
#